data_701d51fded8afe903b660fdf32a3b3de
#
_entry.id   701d51fded8afe903b660fdf32a3b3de
#
_cell.length_a   1.000
_cell.length_b   1.000
_cell.length_c   1.000
_cell.angle_alpha   90.00
_cell.angle_beta   90.00
_cell.angle_gamma   90.00
#
_symmetry.space_group_name_H-M   'P 1'
#
loop_
_entity.id
_entity.type
_entity.pdbx_description
1 polymer ?
#
loop_
_entity_poly.entity_id
_entity_poly.type
_entity_poly.pdbx_seq_one_letter_code
_entity_poly.pdbx_strand_id
1 'polypeptide(L)'
;MGARRGDASAYEELVRRHAQIAFRTAYLVTGSAADAEEATQDGFVKAHRALGRFRPDAPFRPWLLQIVVNEAKNRRRSAGRRGALALRAARESPSGDAAPSPERALLAAEERAALLEALKSLDERDRLVIGCRYLLELSEAETAAALGCRRGTVKSRLSRALERLRAAEGVERLDA
;
A
#
# COMPACT_ATOMS: atom_id res chain seq x y z
N MET A 1 -5.65 -17.75 19.04
CA MET A 1 -4.75 -18.11 20.17
C MET A 1 -3.80 -19.26 19.83
N GLY A 2 -4.15 -20.19 18.94
CA GLY A 2 -3.32 -21.33 18.53
C GLY A 2 -1.96 -20.96 17.95
N ALA A 3 -1.92 -20.04 16.97
CA ALA A 3 -0.70 -19.64 16.28
C ALA A 3 0.44 -19.14 17.21
N ARG A 4 0.12 -18.52 18.36
CA ARG A 4 1.12 -18.11 19.36
C ARG A 4 1.74 -19.28 20.14
N ARG A 5 1.12 -20.44 20.13
CA ARG A 5 1.60 -21.66 20.80
C ARG A 5 2.39 -22.57 19.87
N GLY A 6 2.77 -22.08 18.69
CA GLY A 6 3.50 -22.87 17.70
C GLY A 6 2.62 -23.73 16.80
N ASP A 7 1.31 -23.52 16.81
CA ASP A 7 0.38 -24.22 15.93
C ASP A 7 0.54 -23.68 14.49
N ALA A 8 1.20 -24.47 13.66
CA ALA A 8 1.49 -24.12 12.27
C ALA A 8 0.20 -23.94 11.43
N SER A 9 -0.83 -24.76 11.69
CA SER A 9 -2.09 -24.69 10.95
C SER A 9 -2.85 -23.40 11.26
N ALA A 10 -2.83 -22.96 12.52
CA ALA A 10 -3.42 -21.68 12.91
C ALA A 10 -2.69 -20.49 12.29
N TYR A 11 -1.36 -20.58 12.09
CA TYR A 11 -0.61 -19.54 11.40
C TYR A 11 -0.88 -19.54 9.90
N GLU A 12 -0.95 -20.70 9.26
CA GLU A 12 -1.31 -20.85 7.85
C GLU A 12 -2.68 -20.21 7.54
N GLU A 13 -3.67 -20.40 8.42
CA GLU A 13 -4.97 -19.73 8.29
C GLU A 13 -4.84 -18.19 8.37
N LEU A 14 -4.00 -17.66 9.25
CA LEU A 14 -3.71 -16.23 9.31
C LEU A 14 -3.07 -15.73 8.01
N VAL A 15 -2.12 -16.48 7.45
CA VAL A 15 -1.49 -16.15 6.15
C VAL A 15 -2.54 -16.13 5.07
N ARG A 16 -3.32 -17.20 4.92
CA ARG A 16 -4.38 -17.31 3.90
C ARG A 16 -5.38 -16.16 3.97
N ARG A 17 -5.82 -15.79 5.17
CA ARG A 17 -6.79 -14.71 5.40
C ARG A 17 -6.23 -13.32 5.08
N HIS A 18 -4.95 -13.10 5.26
CA HIS A 18 -4.35 -11.77 5.18
C HIS A 18 -3.40 -11.58 3.99
N ALA A 19 -3.11 -12.63 3.20
CA ALA A 19 -2.15 -12.56 2.09
C ALA A 19 -2.50 -11.47 1.08
N GLN A 20 -3.76 -11.42 0.65
CA GLN A 20 -4.19 -10.46 -0.37
C GLN A 20 -4.05 -9.01 0.09
N ILE A 21 -4.51 -8.69 1.31
CA ILE A 21 -4.40 -7.32 1.82
C ILE A 21 -2.95 -6.94 2.10
N ALA A 22 -2.12 -7.88 2.56
CA ALA A 22 -0.69 -7.67 2.77
C ALA A 22 0.02 -7.35 1.44
N PHE A 23 -0.24 -8.14 0.39
CA PHE A 23 0.30 -7.89 -0.95
C PHE A 23 -0.12 -6.54 -1.51
N ARG A 24 -1.43 -6.21 -1.48
CA ARG A 24 -1.92 -4.91 -1.93
C ARG A 24 -1.27 -3.75 -1.17
N THR A 25 -1.06 -3.91 0.13
CA THR A 25 -0.39 -2.91 0.96
C THR A 25 1.08 -2.75 0.57
N ALA A 26 1.79 -3.84 0.34
CA ALA A 26 3.17 -3.82 -0.14
C ALA A 26 3.26 -3.18 -1.54
N TYR A 27 2.36 -3.54 -2.45
CA TYR A 27 2.30 -2.98 -3.79
C TYR A 27 2.06 -1.47 -3.79
N LEU A 28 1.17 -0.97 -2.93
CA LEU A 28 0.94 0.47 -2.74
C LEU A 28 2.22 1.23 -2.36
N VAL A 29 3.14 0.58 -1.64
CA VAL A 29 4.41 1.18 -1.21
C VAL A 29 5.49 1.05 -2.27
N THR A 30 5.62 -0.14 -2.89
CA THR A 30 6.74 -0.46 -3.80
C THR A 30 6.47 -0.03 -5.24
N GLY A 31 5.22 -0.07 -5.69
CA GLY A 31 4.83 0.11 -7.09
C GLY A 31 5.28 -1.03 -8.02
N SER A 32 5.84 -2.11 -7.48
CA SER A 32 6.37 -3.27 -8.21
C SER A 32 5.78 -4.55 -7.66
N ALA A 33 5.21 -5.40 -8.52
CA ALA A 33 4.61 -6.67 -8.11
C ALA A 33 5.65 -7.62 -7.49
N ALA A 34 6.83 -7.71 -8.07
CA ALA A 34 7.93 -8.55 -7.57
C ALA A 34 8.40 -8.09 -6.18
N ASP A 35 8.67 -6.77 -6.00
CA ASP A 35 9.06 -6.23 -4.70
C ASP A 35 7.94 -6.35 -3.65
N ALA A 36 6.67 -6.26 -4.08
CA ALA A 36 5.52 -6.42 -3.20
C ALA A 36 5.37 -7.86 -2.72
N GLU A 37 5.55 -8.83 -3.60
CA GLU A 37 5.51 -10.25 -3.26
C GLU A 37 6.60 -10.60 -2.24
N GLU A 38 7.83 -10.21 -2.51
CA GLU A 38 8.95 -10.45 -1.60
C GLU A 38 8.78 -9.71 -0.25
N ALA A 39 8.29 -8.45 -0.26
CA ALA A 39 8.01 -7.73 0.97
C ALA A 39 6.89 -8.39 1.79
N THR A 40 5.91 -8.99 1.12
CA THR A 40 4.82 -9.73 1.76
C THR A 40 5.33 -11.01 2.40
N GLN A 41 6.13 -11.79 1.70
CA GLN A 41 6.75 -13.02 2.23
C GLN A 41 7.62 -12.72 3.44
N ASP A 42 8.54 -11.74 3.33
CA ASP A 42 9.38 -11.30 4.45
C ASP A 42 8.56 -10.79 5.62
N GLY A 43 7.48 -10.06 5.33
CA GLY A 43 6.53 -9.56 6.30
C GLY A 43 5.89 -10.68 7.11
N PHE A 44 5.42 -11.74 6.47
CA PHE A 44 4.87 -12.91 7.15
C PHE A 44 5.94 -13.67 7.95
N VAL A 45 7.14 -13.86 7.40
CA VAL A 45 8.25 -14.50 8.15
C VAL A 45 8.58 -13.72 9.42
N LYS A 46 8.66 -12.38 9.33
CA LYS A 46 8.90 -11.52 10.50
C LYS A 46 7.73 -11.53 11.48
N ALA A 47 6.49 -11.52 10.99
CA ALA A 47 5.30 -11.63 11.82
C ALA A 47 5.31 -12.95 12.58
N HIS A 48 5.61 -14.08 11.94
CA HIS A 48 5.72 -15.38 12.59
C HIS A 48 6.74 -15.34 13.74
N ARG A 49 7.94 -14.85 13.49
CA ARG A 49 9.01 -14.74 14.52
C ARG A 49 8.64 -13.81 15.67
N ALA A 50 7.83 -12.77 15.41
CA ALA A 50 7.40 -11.81 16.41
C ALA A 50 6.09 -12.19 17.10
N LEU A 51 5.44 -13.28 16.68
CA LEU A 51 4.10 -13.66 17.16
C LEU A 51 4.04 -13.93 18.67
N GLY A 52 5.14 -14.41 19.25
CA GLY A 52 5.25 -14.62 20.70
C GLY A 52 5.13 -13.32 21.50
N ARG A 53 5.53 -12.18 20.91
CA ARG A 53 5.46 -10.84 21.52
C ARG A 53 4.18 -10.08 21.12
N PHE A 54 3.37 -10.64 20.23
CA PHE A 54 2.12 -10.01 19.81
C PHE A 54 1.11 -9.99 20.95
N ARG A 55 0.51 -8.84 21.20
CA ARG A 55 -0.51 -8.65 22.25
C ARG A 55 -1.83 -9.26 21.81
N PRO A 56 -2.41 -10.22 22.60
CA PRO A 56 -3.60 -10.97 22.17
C PRO A 56 -4.86 -10.10 22.03
N ASP A 57 -4.91 -8.99 22.73
CA ASP A 57 -5.98 -8.01 22.72
C ASP A 57 -5.89 -6.99 21.56
N ALA A 58 -4.76 -6.95 20.87
CA ALA A 58 -4.57 -6.07 19.72
C ALA A 58 -5.10 -6.74 18.43
N PRO A 59 -5.63 -5.94 17.46
CA PRO A 59 -6.03 -6.47 16.18
C PRO A 59 -4.81 -6.92 15.36
N PHE A 60 -4.84 -8.15 14.86
CA PHE A 60 -3.72 -8.75 14.12
C PHE A 60 -3.45 -8.06 12.79
N ARG A 61 -4.51 -7.69 12.04
CA ARG A 61 -4.40 -7.10 10.70
C ARG A 61 -3.55 -5.83 10.70
N PRO A 62 -3.80 -4.78 11.49
CA PRO A 62 -2.98 -3.57 11.48
C PRO A 62 -1.53 -3.82 11.91
N TRP A 63 -1.31 -4.72 12.87
CA TRP A 63 0.04 -5.09 13.31
C TRP A 63 0.83 -5.78 12.18
N LEU A 64 0.23 -6.74 11.47
CA LEU A 64 0.83 -7.37 10.30
C LEU A 64 1.14 -6.35 9.21
N LEU A 65 0.15 -5.48 8.88
CA LEU A 65 0.33 -4.47 7.82
C LEU A 65 1.45 -3.47 8.15
N GLN A 66 1.67 -3.14 9.42
CA GLN A 66 2.81 -2.33 9.84
C GLN A 66 4.16 -3.01 9.50
N ILE A 67 4.27 -4.32 9.76
CA ILE A 67 5.47 -5.10 9.41
C ILE A 67 5.67 -5.09 7.89
N VAL A 68 4.63 -5.39 7.13
CA VAL A 68 4.67 -5.42 5.66
C VAL A 68 5.05 -4.05 5.07
N VAL A 69 4.46 -2.95 5.56
CA VAL A 69 4.82 -1.58 5.13
C VAL A 69 6.29 -1.28 5.38
N ASN A 70 6.84 -1.71 6.52
CA ASN A 70 8.25 -1.51 6.82
C ASN A 70 9.16 -2.30 5.87
N GLU A 71 8.82 -3.56 5.55
CA GLU A 71 9.57 -4.35 4.57
C GLU A 71 9.49 -3.74 3.16
N ALA A 72 8.31 -3.34 2.73
CA ALA A 72 8.10 -2.68 1.46
C ALA A 72 8.92 -1.37 1.34
N LYS A 73 8.94 -0.54 2.40
CA LYS A 73 9.78 0.66 2.45
C LYS A 73 11.28 0.36 2.37
N ASN A 74 11.74 -0.70 3.05
CA ASN A 74 13.13 -1.12 3.02
C ASN A 74 13.54 -1.57 1.61
N ARG A 75 12.70 -2.39 0.94
CA ARG A 75 12.94 -2.83 -0.44
C ARG A 75 12.97 -1.67 -1.42
N ARG A 76 12.02 -0.76 -1.34
CA ARG A 76 11.99 0.42 -2.20
C ARG A 76 13.24 1.30 -2.02
N ARG A 77 13.71 1.52 -0.78
CA ARG A 77 14.98 2.22 -0.55
C ARG A 77 16.17 1.49 -1.17
N SER A 78 16.18 0.16 -1.11
CA SER A 78 17.23 -0.67 -1.70
C SER A 78 17.16 -0.67 -3.22
N ALA A 79 15.94 -0.72 -3.82
CA ALA A 79 15.71 -0.58 -5.24
C ALA A 79 16.13 0.81 -5.76
N GLY A 80 15.78 1.88 -5.02
CA GLY A 80 16.22 3.24 -5.34
C GLY A 80 17.74 3.40 -5.35
N ARG A 81 18.45 2.76 -4.38
CA ARG A 81 19.93 2.74 -4.37
C ARG A 81 20.49 1.93 -5.53
N ARG A 82 19.90 0.79 -5.88
CA ARG A 82 20.31 -0.05 -7.04
C ARG A 82 19.98 0.66 -8.35
N GLY A 83 18.80 1.31 -8.44
CA GLY A 83 18.37 2.07 -9.61
C GLY A 83 19.24 3.31 -9.85
N ALA A 84 19.66 4.03 -8.81
CA ALA A 84 20.61 5.13 -8.93
C ALA A 84 21.97 4.65 -9.44
N LEU A 85 22.37 3.41 -9.13
CA LEU A 85 23.57 2.77 -9.69
C LEU A 85 23.34 2.26 -11.11
N ALA A 86 22.13 1.75 -11.42
CA ALA A 86 21.74 1.18 -12.72
C ALA A 86 21.26 2.25 -13.74
N LEU A 87 20.80 3.43 -13.30
CA LEU A 87 20.42 4.55 -14.19
C LEU A 87 21.61 5.13 -14.96
N ARG A 88 22.82 4.68 -14.66
CA ARG A 88 24.00 4.84 -15.55
C ARG A 88 24.01 3.87 -16.74
N ALA A 89 23.14 2.86 -16.78
CA ALA A 89 23.23 1.76 -17.75
C ALA A 89 21.98 1.43 -18.58
N ALA A 90 20.76 1.79 -18.25
CA ALA A 90 19.60 1.46 -19.10
C ALA A 90 18.32 2.27 -18.82
N ARG A 91 17.75 2.83 -19.87
CA ARG A 91 16.35 3.27 -19.96
C ARG A 91 15.54 2.15 -20.61
N GLU A 92 14.46 1.73 -20.00
CA GLU A 92 13.32 0.97 -20.59
C GLU A 92 12.28 0.72 -19.51
N SER A 93 11.09 0.80 -19.66
CA SER A 93 9.84 0.92 -20.42
C SER A 93 8.72 0.33 -19.57
N PRO A 94 7.51 0.86 -19.54
CA PRO A 94 6.40 0.29 -18.77
C PRO A 94 5.57 -0.65 -19.65
N SER A 95 5.16 -1.78 -19.10
CA SER A 95 4.23 -2.71 -19.73
C SER A 95 2.78 -2.41 -19.31
N GLY A 96 1.93 -2.30 -20.32
CA GLY A 96 0.50 -2.10 -20.21
C GLY A 96 -0.26 -3.41 -20.07
N ASP A 97 -1.52 -3.30 -19.62
CA ASP A 97 -2.46 -4.39 -19.68
C ASP A 97 -3.81 -3.96 -20.27
N ALA A 98 -4.54 -4.90 -20.83
CA ALA A 98 -5.44 -4.84 -21.95
C ALA A 98 -6.86 -4.29 -21.68
N ALA A 99 -7.53 -3.91 -22.77
CA ALA A 99 -8.68 -3.01 -22.91
C ALA A 99 -10.09 -3.65 -22.82
N PRO A 100 -11.10 -2.82 -22.54
CA PRO A 100 -12.47 -3.01 -23.01
C PRO A 100 -12.95 -1.83 -23.88
N SER A 101 -13.89 -2.12 -24.76
CA SER A 101 -14.68 -1.36 -25.73
C SER A 101 -14.52 0.19 -25.90
N PRO A 102 -14.50 0.74 -27.18
CA PRO A 102 -13.69 1.93 -27.51
C PRO A 102 -14.13 3.27 -26.94
N GLU A 103 -15.39 3.65 -26.85
CA GLU A 103 -15.76 5.04 -26.48
C GLU A 103 -15.91 5.27 -24.98
N ARG A 104 -16.56 4.35 -24.24
CA ARG A 104 -16.61 4.40 -22.78
C ARG A 104 -15.25 4.07 -22.15
N ALA A 105 -14.45 3.25 -22.84
CA ALA A 105 -13.10 2.93 -22.44
C ALA A 105 -12.15 4.11 -22.58
N LEU A 106 -12.34 4.98 -23.59
CA LEU A 106 -11.47 6.15 -23.79
C LEU A 106 -11.69 7.18 -22.69
N LEU A 107 -12.94 7.56 -22.39
CA LEU A 107 -13.26 8.49 -21.30
C LEU A 107 -12.83 7.95 -19.94
N ALA A 108 -13.09 6.67 -19.65
CA ALA A 108 -12.65 6.04 -18.42
C ALA A 108 -11.11 5.88 -18.36
N ALA A 109 -10.44 5.75 -19.49
CA ALA A 109 -8.97 5.70 -19.56
C ALA A 109 -8.36 7.08 -19.33
N GLU A 110 -8.96 8.13 -19.89
CA GLU A 110 -8.52 9.53 -19.67
C GLU A 110 -8.73 9.96 -18.22
N GLU A 111 -9.91 9.69 -17.62
CA GLU A 111 -10.18 9.94 -16.20
C GLU A 111 -9.23 9.15 -15.30
N ARG A 112 -8.98 7.88 -15.63
CA ARG A 112 -8.03 7.04 -14.89
C ARG A 112 -6.59 7.52 -15.01
N ALA A 113 -6.19 8.00 -16.19
CA ALA A 113 -4.87 8.58 -16.41
C ALA A 113 -4.71 9.89 -15.62
N ALA A 114 -5.69 10.77 -15.66
CA ALA A 114 -5.71 12.00 -14.88
C ALA A 114 -5.62 11.73 -13.37
N LEU A 115 -6.40 10.78 -12.87
CA LEU A 115 -6.34 10.37 -11.46
C LEU A 115 -4.96 9.78 -11.09
N LEU A 116 -4.37 8.97 -11.96
CA LEU A 116 -3.03 8.43 -11.72
C LEU A 116 -1.97 9.53 -11.69
N GLU A 117 -2.04 10.50 -12.57
CA GLU A 117 -1.12 11.66 -12.56
C GLU A 117 -1.34 12.53 -11.31
N ALA A 118 -2.59 12.79 -10.93
CA ALA A 118 -2.92 13.48 -9.68
C ALA A 118 -2.37 12.73 -8.45
N LEU A 119 -2.51 11.41 -8.41
CA LEU A 119 -1.91 10.58 -7.35
C LEU A 119 -0.38 10.61 -7.36
N LYS A 120 0.26 10.70 -8.53
CA LYS A 120 1.72 10.84 -8.64
C LYS A 120 2.21 12.19 -8.13
N SER A 121 1.41 13.26 -8.24
CA SER A 121 1.75 14.59 -7.73
C SER A 121 1.77 14.66 -6.19
N LEU A 122 1.10 13.72 -5.51
CA LEU A 122 1.12 13.64 -4.07
C LEU A 122 2.48 13.13 -3.56
N ASP A 123 2.90 13.64 -2.40
CA ASP A 123 4.02 13.03 -1.71
C ASP A 123 3.68 11.57 -1.31
N GLU A 124 4.70 10.77 -1.09
CA GLU A 124 4.56 9.34 -0.75
C GLU A 124 3.66 9.11 0.47
N ARG A 125 3.79 9.97 1.49
CA ARG A 125 3.08 9.78 2.75
C ARG A 125 1.60 10.07 2.60
N ASP A 126 1.26 11.07 1.80
CA ASP A 126 -0.11 11.45 1.50
C ASP A 126 -0.76 10.39 0.58
N ARG A 127 -0.04 9.93 -0.44
CA ARG A 127 -0.46 8.83 -1.32
C ARG A 127 -0.72 7.52 -0.55
N LEU A 128 0.14 7.17 0.41
CA LEU A 128 -0.06 5.99 1.26
C LEU A 128 -1.31 6.13 2.15
N VAL A 129 -1.60 7.32 2.66
CA VAL A 129 -2.82 7.53 3.45
C VAL A 129 -4.07 7.37 2.58
N ILE A 130 -4.09 7.97 1.38
CA ILE A 130 -5.17 7.79 0.40
C ILE A 130 -5.37 6.30 0.08
N GLY A 131 -4.29 5.61 -0.31
CA GLY A 131 -4.35 4.19 -0.65
C GLY A 131 -4.85 3.32 0.50
N CYS A 132 -4.37 3.54 1.73
CA CYS A 132 -4.86 2.81 2.89
C CYS A 132 -6.34 3.04 3.15
N ARG A 133 -6.83 4.26 3.01
CA ARG A 133 -8.21 4.63 3.29
C ARG A 133 -9.20 4.18 2.21
N TYR A 134 -8.86 4.38 0.94
CA TYR A 134 -9.79 4.21 -0.19
C TYR A 134 -9.57 2.93 -0.99
N LEU A 135 -8.33 2.47 -1.16
CA LEU A 135 -8.06 1.24 -1.91
C LEU A 135 -8.02 -0.01 -1.00
N LEU A 136 -7.61 0.13 0.24
CA LEU A 136 -7.51 -0.96 1.21
C LEU A 136 -8.63 -0.92 2.25
N GLU A 137 -9.48 0.09 2.22
CA GLU A 137 -10.64 0.29 3.11
C GLU A 137 -10.29 0.18 4.61
N LEU A 138 -9.07 0.62 4.96
CA LEU A 138 -8.64 0.62 6.34
C LEU A 138 -9.32 1.78 7.09
N SER A 139 -9.74 1.55 8.32
CA SER A 139 -10.16 2.62 9.23
C SER A 139 -9.00 3.58 9.53
N GLU A 140 -9.28 4.78 10.06
CA GLU A 140 -8.22 5.70 10.49
C GLU A 140 -7.27 5.07 11.52
N ALA A 141 -7.81 4.26 12.44
CA ALA A 141 -7.01 3.58 13.44
C ALA A 141 -6.10 2.52 12.84
N GLU A 142 -6.61 1.71 11.90
CA GLU A 142 -5.82 0.71 11.18
C GLU A 142 -4.76 1.36 10.29
N THR A 143 -5.12 2.44 9.58
CA THR A 143 -4.18 3.22 8.77
C THR A 143 -3.05 3.79 9.64
N ALA A 144 -3.37 4.38 10.79
CA ALA A 144 -2.40 4.91 11.73
C ALA A 144 -1.43 3.83 12.22
N ALA A 145 -1.97 2.65 12.59
CA ALA A 145 -1.19 1.51 13.03
C ALA A 145 -0.31 0.95 11.89
N ALA A 146 -0.88 0.74 10.69
CA ALA A 146 -0.14 0.23 9.52
C ALA A 146 1.00 1.18 9.09
N LEU A 147 0.77 2.49 9.11
CA LEU A 147 1.77 3.49 8.71
C LEU A 147 2.71 3.91 9.84
N GLY A 148 2.49 3.44 11.08
CA GLY A 148 3.30 3.78 12.25
C GLY A 148 3.21 5.26 12.63
N CYS A 149 2.02 5.86 12.56
CA CYS A 149 1.80 7.28 12.88
C CYS A 149 0.57 7.48 13.80
N ARG A 150 0.36 8.71 14.28
CA ARG A 150 -0.80 9.05 15.10
C ARG A 150 -2.06 9.18 14.23
N ARG A 151 -3.25 8.86 14.77
CA ARG A 151 -4.54 9.04 14.08
C ARG A 151 -4.74 10.47 13.57
N GLY A 152 -4.41 11.48 14.38
CA GLY A 152 -4.47 12.88 13.96
C GLY A 152 -3.59 13.18 12.74
N THR A 153 -2.44 12.47 12.60
CA THR A 153 -1.58 12.59 11.42
C THR A 153 -2.25 11.99 10.17
N VAL A 154 -2.98 10.87 10.33
CA VAL A 154 -3.77 10.29 9.21
C VAL A 154 -4.82 11.29 8.75
N LYS A 155 -5.61 11.85 9.69
CA LYS A 155 -6.67 12.82 9.39
C LYS A 155 -6.14 14.05 8.67
N SER A 156 -5.09 14.68 9.21
CA SER A 156 -4.52 15.90 8.60
C SER A 156 -3.87 15.66 7.23
N ARG A 157 -3.23 14.50 7.02
CA ARG A 157 -2.69 14.12 5.71
C ARG A 157 -3.77 13.82 4.71
N LEU A 158 -4.82 13.11 5.14
CA LEU A 158 -5.95 12.80 4.28
C LEU A 158 -6.62 14.07 3.76
N SER A 159 -6.90 15.04 4.65
CA SER A 159 -7.48 16.33 4.26
C SER A 159 -6.62 17.04 3.21
N ARG A 160 -5.32 17.22 3.49
CA ARG A 160 -4.39 17.87 2.56
C ARG A 160 -4.23 17.14 1.24
N ALA A 161 -4.20 15.81 1.26
CA ALA A 161 -4.10 15.01 0.06
C ALA A 161 -5.34 15.17 -0.83
N LEU A 162 -6.53 15.14 -0.24
CA LEU A 162 -7.79 15.35 -0.95
C LEU A 162 -7.88 16.79 -1.52
N GLU A 163 -7.46 17.79 -0.76
CA GLU A 163 -7.40 19.18 -1.24
C GLU A 163 -6.48 19.32 -2.46
N ARG A 164 -5.30 18.68 -2.43
CA ARG A 164 -4.37 18.68 -3.58
C ARG A 164 -4.93 17.95 -4.79
N LEU A 165 -5.60 16.82 -4.60
CA LEU A 165 -6.24 16.09 -5.68
C LEU A 165 -7.34 16.92 -6.34
N ARG A 166 -8.21 17.55 -5.55
CA ARG A 166 -9.24 18.45 -6.07
C ARG A 166 -8.64 19.63 -6.86
N ALA A 167 -7.57 20.23 -6.37
CA ALA A 167 -6.89 21.32 -7.05
C ALA A 167 -6.23 20.88 -8.38
N ALA A 168 -5.73 19.63 -8.43
CA ALA A 168 -5.09 19.09 -9.65
C ALA A 168 -6.11 18.68 -10.73
N GLU A 169 -7.31 18.23 -10.31
CA GLU A 169 -8.34 17.77 -11.26
C GLU A 169 -9.22 18.89 -11.80
N GLY A 170 -9.10 20.12 -11.27
CA GLY A 170 -9.97 21.24 -11.65
C GLY A 170 -11.46 20.96 -11.45
N VAL A 171 -11.78 19.97 -10.61
CA VAL A 171 -13.12 19.41 -10.46
C VAL A 171 -13.84 20.07 -9.28
N GLU A 172 -14.67 21.05 -9.63
CA GLU A 172 -15.83 21.48 -8.81
C GLU A 172 -16.92 20.39 -8.71
N ARG A 173 -16.66 19.14 -9.05
CA ARG A 173 -17.66 18.08 -9.25
C ARG A 173 -17.53 16.87 -8.32
N LEU A 174 -17.31 17.06 -7.03
CA LEU A 174 -17.49 15.98 -6.05
C LEU A 174 -18.33 16.42 -4.84
N ASP A 175 -19.09 17.50 -4.96
CA ASP A 175 -20.14 17.91 -4.01
C ASP A 175 -21.50 17.89 -4.71
N ALA A 176 -21.98 16.69 -5.03
CA ALA A 176 -23.39 16.46 -5.38
C ALA A 176 -23.82 15.08 -4.88
#